data_aa65fcffbe4f75bc4d69913823be4b11
#
_entry.id   aa65fcffbe4f75bc4d69913823be4b11
#
_cell.length_a   1.000
_cell.length_b   1.000
_cell.length_c   1.000
_cell.angle_alpha   90.00
_cell.angle_beta   90.00
_cell.angle_gamma   90.00
#
_symmetry.space_group_name_H-M   'P 1'
#
loop_
_entity.id
_entity.type
_entity.pdbx_description
1 polymer ?
#
loop_
_entity_poly.entity_id
_entity_poly.type
_entity_poly.pdbx_seq_one_letter_code
_entity_poly.pdbx_strand_id
1 'polypeptide(L)'
;MNTKESSIVDLGFVDRLSVSDLPITNREREVLVQLAQGKTNKQISQSLMLSPSTVRNHISSIFTKLKISNRSQATAIAIYSGLLNPAKASQEEAAKSA
;
A
#
# COMPACT_ATOMS: atom_id res chain seq x y z
N MET A 1 -11.51 -17.80 18.90
CA MET A 1 -11.19 -17.20 18.66
C MET A 1 -10.58 -17.10 17.80
N ASN A 2 -10.25 -16.99 17.27
CA ASN A 2 -9.57 -16.79 16.44
C ASN A 2 -9.73 -15.71 15.75
N THR A 3 -9.78 -14.77 16.20
CA THR A 3 -9.96 -13.55 15.55
C THR A 3 -8.83 -13.18 14.72
N LYS A 4 -7.74 -13.73 14.93
CA LYS A 4 -6.63 -13.33 14.15
C LYS A 4 -6.73 -13.69 12.74
N GLU A 5 -7.47 -14.67 12.43
CA GLU A 5 -7.49 -15.07 11.05
C GLU A 5 -8.26 -14.13 10.20
N SER A 6 -9.05 -13.30 10.77
CA SER A 6 -9.91 -12.49 9.95
C SER A 6 -9.39 -11.09 9.76
N SER A 7 -8.32 -10.70 10.39
CA SER A 7 -7.95 -9.32 10.33
C SER A 7 -6.54 -9.11 9.86
N ILE A 8 -6.42 -8.41 8.75
CA ILE A 8 -5.12 -8.04 8.26
C ILE A 8 -4.53 -6.95 9.11
N VAL A 9 -5.34 -6.33 9.95
CA VAL A 9 -4.83 -5.28 10.84
C VAL A 9 -4.53 -5.83 12.22
N ASP A 10 -4.50 -7.14 12.37
CA ASP A 10 -4.00 -7.75 13.58
C ASP A 10 -2.60 -7.21 13.84
N LEU A 11 -2.36 -6.73 15.04
CA LEU A 11 -1.10 -6.06 15.34
C LEU A 11 0.12 -6.93 15.13
N GLY A 12 0.01 -8.20 15.43
CA GLY A 12 1.15 -9.10 15.23
C GLY A 12 1.52 -9.25 13.77
N PHE A 13 0.52 -9.30 12.91
CA PHE A 13 0.76 -9.40 11.49
C PHE A 13 1.32 -8.08 10.96
N VAL A 14 0.71 -6.98 11.36
CA VAL A 14 1.10 -5.67 10.88
C VAL A 14 2.53 -5.33 11.28
N ASP A 15 2.92 -5.68 12.48
CA ASP A 15 4.26 -5.38 12.95
C ASP A 15 5.33 -6.04 12.11
N ARG A 16 5.00 -7.13 11.44
CA ARG A 16 5.99 -7.84 10.65
C ARG A 16 5.94 -7.49 9.18
N LEU A 17 5.05 -6.60 8.79
CA LEU A 17 4.96 -6.20 7.40
C LEU A 17 6.12 -5.30 7.03
N SER A 18 6.62 -5.51 5.85
CA SER A 18 7.55 -4.56 5.25
C SER A 18 7.15 -4.40 3.79
N VAL A 19 7.69 -3.39 3.15
CA VAL A 19 7.36 -3.12 1.76
C VAL A 19 7.63 -4.34 0.90
N SER A 20 8.75 -5.00 1.13
CA SER A 20 9.13 -6.13 0.30
C SER A 20 8.29 -7.36 0.55
N ASP A 21 7.53 -7.39 1.65
CA ASP A 21 6.69 -8.54 1.96
C ASP A 21 5.30 -8.45 1.37
N LEU A 22 4.93 -7.33 0.80
CA LEU A 22 3.60 -7.18 0.24
C LEU A 22 3.51 -7.93 -1.09
N PRO A 23 2.47 -8.75 -1.28
CA PRO A 23 2.36 -9.55 -2.50
C PRO A 23 1.77 -8.74 -3.65
N ILE A 24 2.34 -7.60 -3.94
CA ILE A 24 1.87 -6.73 -5.01
C ILE A 24 3.03 -6.33 -5.90
N THR A 25 2.71 -5.96 -7.13
CA THR A 25 3.72 -5.55 -8.09
C THR A 25 4.25 -4.17 -7.75
N ASN A 26 5.35 -3.79 -8.39
CA ASN A 26 5.90 -2.44 -8.20
C ASN A 26 4.91 -1.36 -8.60
N ARG A 27 4.20 -1.58 -9.70
CA ARG A 27 3.21 -0.59 -10.13
C ARG A 27 2.04 -0.51 -9.15
N GLU A 28 1.61 -1.65 -8.65
CA GLU A 28 0.56 -1.65 -7.62
C GLU A 28 1.02 -0.93 -6.36
N ARG A 29 2.29 -1.09 -6.02
CA ARG A 29 2.85 -0.37 -4.88
C ARG A 29 2.78 1.13 -5.09
N GLU A 30 3.12 1.61 -6.28
CA GLU A 30 3.02 3.03 -6.59
C GLU A 30 1.58 3.53 -6.46
N VAL A 31 0.63 2.73 -6.94
CA VAL A 31 -0.78 3.08 -6.80
C VAL A 31 -1.19 3.11 -5.34
N LEU A 32 -0.76 2.11 -4.58
CA LEU A 32 -1.10 2.04 -3.15
C LEU A 32 -0.59 3.24 -2.38
N VAL A 33 0.63 3.67 -2.67
CA VAL A 33 1.19 4.86 -2.01
C VAL A 33 0.31 6.08 -2.26
N GLN A 34 -0.07 6.31 -3.50
CA GLN A 34 -0.86 7.50 -3.82
C GLN A 34 -2.27 7.40 -3.29
N LEU A 35 -2.83 6.19 -3.31
CA LEU A 35 -4.14 5.96 -2.72
C LEU A 35 -4.12 6.31 -1.23
N ALA A 36 -3.10 5.87 -0.53
CA ALA A 36 -2.96 6.13 0.89
C ALA A 36 -2.68 7.60 1.19
N GLN A 37 -2.14 8.33 0.23
CA GLN A 37 -1.94 9.77 0.36
C GLN A 37 -3.23 10.57 0.13
N GLY A 38 -4.32 9.88 -0.15
CA GLY A 38 -5.62 10.54 -0.31
C GLY A 38 -5.92 10.99 -1.71
N LYS A 39 -5.15 10.59 -2.68
CA LYS A 39 -5.40 11.02 -4.06
C LYS A 39 -6.58 10.28 -4.66
N THR A 40 -7.30 10.98 -5.52
CA THR A 40 -8.42 10.37 -6.25
C THR A 40 -7.88 9.50 -7.38
N ASN A 41 -8.75 8.65 -7.92
CA ASN A 41 -8.34 7.82 -9.05
C ASN A 41 -7.87 8.67 -10.21
N LYS A 42 -8.52 9.81 -10.42
CA LYS A 42 -8.13 10.71 -11.50
C LYS A 42 -6.73 11.26 -11.27
N GLN A 43 -6.44 11.67 -10.02
CA GLN A 43 -5.13 12.20 -9.69
C GLN A 43 -4.06 11.13 -9.85
N ILE A 44 -4.36 9.91 -9.44
CA ILE A 44 -3.41 8.81 -9.59
C ILE A 44 -3.16 8.53 -11.07
N SER A 45 -4.23 8.52 -11.87
CA SER A 45 -4.08 8.25 -13.29
C SER A 45 -3.20 9.31 -13.96
N GLN A 46 -3.38 10.56 -13.57
CA GLN A 46 -2.56 11.63 -14.13
C GLN A 46 -1.11 11.52 -13.68
N SER A 47 -0.91 11.24 -12.41
CA SER A 47 0.42 11.13 -11.83
C SER A 47 1.22 9.98 -12.43
N LEU A 48 0.59 8.87 -12.69
CA LEU A 48 1.27 7.68 -13.19
C LEU A 48 1.11 7.50 -14.70
N MET A 49 0.43 8.44 -15.36
CA MET A 49 0.21 8.40 -16.80
C MET A 49 -0.50 7.12 -17.22
N LEU A 50 -1.55 6.79 -16.47
CA LEU A 50 -2.39 5.62 -16.72
C LEU A 50 -3.82 6.09 -16.98
N SER A 51 -4.62 5.24 -17.62
CA SER A 51 -6.04 5.55 -17.74
C SER A 51 -6.73 5.35 -16.40
N PRO A 52 -7.84 6.04 -16.15
CA PRO A 52 -8.60 5.81 -14.91
C PRO A 52 -9.05 4.37 -14.75
N SER A 53 -9.40 3.69 -15.83
CA SER A 53 -9.83 2.29 -15.70
C SER A 53 -8.68 1.40 -15.32
N THR A 54 -7.46 1.69 -15.79
CA THR A 54 -6.29 0.94 -15.38
C THR A 54 -6.02 1.15 -13.90
N VAL A 55 -6.17 2.39 -13.41
CA VAL A 55 -6.00 2.66 -11.98
C VAL A 55 -7.03 1.86 -11.17
N ARG A 56 -8.29 1.85 -11.61
CA ARG A 56 -9.32 1.08 -10.90
C ARG A 56 -8.95 -0.40 -10.87
N ASN A 57 -8.42 -0.92 -11.96
CA ASN A 57 -8.03 -2.32 -12.01
C ASN A 57 -6.89 -2.61 -11.06
N HIS A 58 -5.92 -1.71 -10.98
CA HIS A 58 -4.83 -1.87 -10.02
C HIS A 58 -5.35 -1.85 -8.58
N ILE A 59 -6.28 -0.95 -8.28
CA ILE A 59 -6.83 -0.86 -6.93
C ILE A 59 -7.59 -2.14 -6.58
N SER A 60 -8.40 -2.65 -7.52
CA SER A 60 -9.10 -3.92 -7.28
C SER A 60 -8.13 -5.04 -7.01
N SER A 61 -7.06 -5.09 -7.79
CA SER A 61 -6.06 -6.14 -7.62
C SER A 61 -5.38 -6.02 -6.25
N ILE A 62 -5.04 -4.81 -5.85
CA ILE A 62 -4.43 -4.56 -4.55
C ILE A 62 -5.36 -5.05 -3.44
N PHE A 63 -6.63 -4.66 -3.51
CA PHE A 63 -7.58 -5.05 -2.48
C PHE A 63 -7.71 -6.57 -2.38
N THR A 64 -7.74 -7.24 -3.53
CA THR A 64 -7.83 -8.69 -3.56
C THR A 64 -6.57 -9.33 -2.99
N LYS A 65 -5.41 -8.87 -3.42
CA LYS A 65 -4.14 -9.47 -3.00
C LYS A 65 -3.86 -9.26 -1.52
N LEU A 66 -4.23 -8.10 -1.00
CA LEU A 66 -4.01 -7.78 0.40
C LEU A 66 -5.20 -8.16 1.27
N LYS A 67 -6.27 -8.68 0.67
CA LYS A 67 -7.46 -9.13 1.38
C LYS A 67 -8.06 -8.02 2.22
N ILE A 68 -8.18 -6.86 1.61
CA ILE A 68 -8.78 -5.70 2.26
C ILE A 68 -10.01 -5.26 1.49
N SER A 69 -10.83 -4.43 2.11
CA SER A 69 -12.13 -4.06 1.56
C SER A 69 -12.31 -2.57 1.35
N ASN A 70 -11.46 -1.75 1.90
CA ASN A 70 -11.67 -0.32 1.80
C ASN A 70 -10.37 0.45 1.87
N ARG A 71 -10.48 1.74 1.60
CA ARG A 71 -9.32 2.61 1.54
C ARG A 71 -8.61 2.75 2.87
N SER A 72 -9.36 2.77 3.97
CA SER A 72 -8.75 2.89 5.28
C SER A 72 -7.79 1.75 5.57
N GLN A 73 -8.18 0.54 5.19
CA GLN A 73 -7.31 -0.61 5.38
C GLN A 73 -6.07 -0.50 4.50
N ALA A 74 -6.25 0.00 3.27
CA ALA A 74 -5.11 0.20 2.38
C ALA A 74 -4.13 1.21 2.97
N THR A 75 -4.66 2.30 3.52
CA THR A 75 -3.83 3.32 4.16
C THR A 75 -3.07 2.73 5.35
N ALA A 76 -3.74 1.93 6.16
CA ALA A 76 -3.09 1.31 7.31
C ALA A 76 -1.93 0.43 6.87
N ILE A 77 -2.13 -0.37 5.83
CA ILE A 77 -1.06 -1.23 5.33
C ILE A 77 0.10 -0.40 4.82
N ALA A 78 -0.19 0.67 4.08
CA ALA A 78 0.87 1.52 3.56
C ALA A 78 1.70 2.14 4.69
N ILE A 79 1.05 2.54 5.76
CA ILE A 79 1.74 3.13 6.89
C ILE A 79 2.60 2.09 7.60
N TYR A 80 1.99 0.96 7.93
CA TYR A 80 2.68 -0.04 8.76
C TYR A 80 3.75 -0.80 7.99
N SER A 81 3.63 -0.88 6.67
CA SER A 81 4.66 -1.52 5.87
C SER A 81 5.85 -0.60 5.61
N GLY A 82 5.69 0.69 5.92
CA GLY A 82 6.77 1.64 5.70
C GLY A 82 6.64 2.45 4.43
N LEU A 83 5.64 2.18 3.61
CA LEU A 83 5.50 2.93 2.36
C LEU A 83 5.26 4.42 2.60
N LEU A 84 4.51 4.75 3.66
CA LEU A 84 4.23 6.14 3.99
C LEU A 84 4.91 6.59 5.28
N ASN A 85 5.85 5.82 5.80
CA ASN A 85 6.53 6.18 7.04
C ASN A 85 7.73 7.05 6.66
N PRO A 86 7.69 8.36 6.94
CA PRO A 86 8.77 9.25 6.49
C PRO A 86 10.13 8.86 7.06
N ALA A 87 10.16 8.45 8.32
CA ALA A 87 11.43 8.07 8.95
C ALA A 87 12.03 6.86 8.26
N LYS A 88 11.20 5.87 7.94
CA LYS A 88 11.70 4.67 7.30
C LYS A 88 12.11 4.95 5.87
N ALA A 89 11.33 5.76 5.17
CA ALA A 89 11.67 6.14 3.81
C ALA A 89 12.99 6.90 3.78
N SER A 90 13.18 7.80 4.73
CA SER A 90 14.43 8.55 4.80
C SER A 90 15.62 7.64 5.04
N GLN A 91 15.45 6.65 5.90
CA GLN A 91 16.53 5.72 6.16
C GLN A 91 16.88 4.91 4.92
N GLU A 92 15.86 4.51 4.17
CA GLU A 92 16.11 3.75 2.96
C GLU A 92 16.82 4.60 1.92
N GLU A 93 16.43 5.85 1.80
CA GLU A 93 17.10 6.75 0.87
C GLU A 93 18.53 7.01 1.27
N ALA A 94 18.76 7.21 2.56
CA ALA A 94 20.11 7.41 3.05
C ALA A 94 20.99 6.21 2.75
N ALA A 95 20.43 5.02 2.95
CA ALA A 95 21.19 3.81 2.66
C ALA A 95 21.54 3.72 1.18
N LYS A 96 20.61 4.10 0.32
CA LYS A 96 20.87 4.07 -1.10
C LYS A 96 21.90 5.10 -1.52
N SER A 97 21.88 6.24 -0.86
CA SER A 97 22.82 7.30 -1.20
C SER A 97 24.23 6.99 -0.74
N ALA A 98 24.31 6.22 0.30
CA ALA A 98 25.63 5.89 0.83
C ALA A 98 26.29 4.84 -0.03
#